data_b46d8d3c779ec34870ee1a2fcb190d02
#
_entry.id   b46d8d3c779ec34870ee1a2fcb190d02
#
_cell.length_a   1.000
_cell.length_b   1.000
_cell.length_c   1.000
_cell.angle_alpha   90.00
_cell.angle_beta   90.00
_cell.angle_gamma   90.00
#
_symmetry.space_group_name_H-M   'P 1'
#
loop_
_entity.id
_entity.type
_entity.pdbx_description
1 polymer ?
#
loop_
_entity_poly.entity_id
_entity_poly.type
_entity_poly.pdbx_seq_one_letter_code
_entity_poly.pdbx_strand_id
1 'polypeptide(L)'
;MTFDATELERYARHIVLRDVGGPGQQKLKAARVLCIGTGGLGAPIVMYLAAAGVGTIGLVDDDVVSLSNLQRQVIHGTPDVGRLKVESARDAVARINPHVTVEAHAVRFTAENARALTEAYDIVVDGSDNFTTRFLAADTCFAVGRTLVTAAVSEFDGSITTLAPHLPGADGAPNPSYRCLFPEPPPRGLVPACAEAGILGAVVGVLGTLAATEVLKLVTGVGEPLHRRLLMVDLRSMRFETIDYRRNPATVRPSLD
;
A
#
# COMPACT_ATOMS: atom_id res chain seq x y z
N MET A 1 -9.76 -22.03 -7.48
CA MET A 1 -9.39 -22.41 -6.09
C MET A 1 -10.68 -22.61 -5.31
N THR A 2 -10.81 -23.66 -4.53
CA THR A 2 -11.95 -23.92 -3.66
C THR A 2 -11.67 -23.36 -2.27
N PHE A 3 -12.69 -22.88 -1.57
CA PHE A 3 -12.62 -22.52 -0.15
C PHE A 3 -12.94 -23.76 0.69
N ASP A 4 -12.24 -23.94 1.79
CA ASP A 4 -12.66 -24.87 2.83
C ASP A 4 -13.76 -24.28 3.73
N ALA A 5 -14.28 -25.07 4.65
CA ALA A 5 -15.37 -24.64 5.53
C ALA A 5 -14.96 -23.47 6.45
N THR A 6 -13.70 -23.46 6.90
CA THR A 6 -13.16 -22.43 7.79
C THR A 6 -12.98 -21.09 7.03
N GLU A 7 -12.54 -21.16 5.78
CA GLU A 7 -12.44 -19.99 4.92
C GLU A 7 -13.82 -19.41 4.59
N LEU A 8 -14.82 -20.28 4.30
CA LEU A 8 -16.19 -19.84 4.04
C LEU A 8 -16.79 -19.11 5.25
N GLU A 9 -16.58 -19.63 6.46
CA GLU A 9 -16.99 -18.98 7.68
C GLU A 9 -16.26 -17.63 7.88
N ARG A 10 -14.94 -17.61 7.70
CA ARG A 10 -14.10 -16.40 7.85
C ARG A 10 -14.53 -15.29 6.91
N TYR A 11 -14.81 -15.61 5.66
CA TYR A 11 -15.13 -14.61 4.62
C TYR A 11 -16.63 -14.43 4.39
N ALA A 12 -17.48 -15.02 5.23
CA ALA A 12 -18.94 -14.97 5.05
C ALA A 12 -19.47 -13.54 4.87
N ARG A 13 -18.92 -12.56 5.60
CA ARG A 13 -19.32 -11.14 5.49
C ARG A 13 -18.91 -10.48 4.18
N HIS A 14 -17.84 -10.92 3.55
CA HIS A 14 -17.47 -10.49 2.19
C HIS A 14 -18.32 -11.18 1.13
N ILE A 15 -18.58 -12.48 1.31
CA ILE A 15 -19.32 -13.30 0.34
C ILE A 15 -20.79 -12.83 0.19
N VAL A 16 -21.39 -12.30 1.27
CA VAL A 16 -22.75 -11.74 1.19
C VAL A 16 -22.83 -10.32 0.64
N LEU A 17 -21.70 -9.62 0.47
CA LEU A 17 -21.68 -8.33 -0.22
C LEU A 17 -21.96 -8.57 -1.71
N ARG A 18 -23.03 -7.94 -2.23
CA ARG A 18 -23.47 -8.14 -3.62
C ARG A 18 -22.37 -7.96 -4.65
N ASP A 19 -21.53 -6.93 -4.46
CA ASP A 19 -20.50 -6.55 -5.44
C ASP A 19 -19.19 -7.31 -5.27
N VAL A 20 -18.95 -7.96 -4.13
CA VAL A 20 -17.78 -8.82 -3.88
C VAL A 20 -18.12 -10.28 -4.19
N GLY A 21 -19.04 -10.86 -3.44
CA GLY A 21 -19.49 -12.23 -3.58
C GLY A 21 -18.37 -13.28 -3.47
N GLY A 22 -18.71 -14.50 -3.77
CA GLY A 22 -17.74 -15.59 -3.90
C GLY A 22 -16.66 -15.33 -4.96
N PRO A 23 -17.01 -14.81 -6.16
CA PRO A 23 -16.02 -14.49 -7.18
C PRO A 23 -14.99 -13.42 -6.74
N GLY A 24 -15.41 -12.35 -6.06
CA GLY A 24 -14.50 -11.35 -5.52
C GLY A 24 -13.56 -11.92 -4.46
N GLN A 25 -14.08 -12.78 -3.57
CA GLN A 25 -13.26 -13.44 -2.57
C GLN A 25 -12.25 -14.42 -3.20
N GLN A 26 -12.60 -15.09 -4.31
CA GLN A 26 -11.66 -15.93 -5.06
C GLN A 26 -10.53 -15.10 -5.68
N LYS A 27 -10.84 -13.90 -6.20
CA LYS A 27 -9.82 -12.96 -6.69
C LYS A 27 -8.87 -12.53 -5.56
N LEU A 28 -9.40 -12.23 -4.37
CA LEU A 28 -8.57 -11.89 -3.20
C LEU A 28 -7.64 -13.06 -2.84
N LYS A 29 -8.14 -14.29 -2.78
CA LYS A 29 -7.34 -15.50 -2.49
C LYS A 29 -6.25 -15.75 -3.54
N ALA A 30 -6.45 -15.35 -4.79
CA ALA A 30 -5.48 -15.51 -5.87
C ALA A 30 -4.46 -14.39 -5.93
N ALA A 31 -4.78 -13.21 -5.39
CA ALA A 31 -3.98 -12.00 -5.53
C ALA A 31 -2.65 -12.07 -4.77
N ARG A 32 -1.64 -11.43 -5.36
CA ARG A 32 -0.31 -11.22 -4.79
C ARG A 32 -0.05 -9.73 -4.63
N VAL A 33 0.13 -9.24 -3.43
CA VAL A 33 0.31 -7.82 -3.12
C VAL A 33 1.65 -7.59 -2.43
N LEU A 34 2.47 -6.67 -2.97
CA LEU A 34 3.70 -6.22 -2.34
C LEU A 34 3.44 -5.00 -1.48
N CYS A 35 3.78 -5.06 -0.20
CA CYS A 35 3.78 -3.92 0.71
C CYS A 35 5.22 -3.44 0.94
N ILE A 36 5.54 -2.23 0.50
CA ILE A 36 6.84 -1.59 0.74
C ILE A 36 6.74 -0.80 2.05
N GLY A 37 7.46 -1.24 3.06
CA GLY A 37 7.39 -0.73 4.42
C GLY A 37 6.31 -1.42 5.28
N THR A 38 6.71 -1.88 6.46
CA THR A 38 5.83 -2.47 7.49
C THR A 38 5.72 -1.56 8.71
N GLY A 39 5.92 -0.25 8.47
CA GLY A 39 5.86 0.81 9.46
C GLY A 39 4.44 1.29 9.78
N GLY A 40 4.27 2.60 9.97
CA GLY A 40 2.99 3.20 10.36
C GLY A 40 1.86 2.93 9.37
N LEU A 41 2.06 3.26 8.09
CA LEU A 41 1.09 2.99 7.03
C LEU A 41 0.99 1.48 6.72
N GLY A 42 2.14 0.79 6.65
CA GLY A 42 2.18 -0.64 6.33
C GLY A 42 1.44 -1.50 7.34
N ALA A 43 1.46 -1.15 8.63
CA ALA A 43 0.79 -1.89 9.69
C ALA A 43 -0.71 -2.11 9.40
N PRO A 44 -1.56 -1.09 9.29
CA PRO A 44 -2.98 -1.27 8.98
C PRO A 44 -3.21 -1.84 7.56
N ILE A 45 -2.37 -1.48 6.57
CA ILE A 45 -2.45 -2.07 5.22
C ILE A 45 -2.37 -3.59 5.31
N VAL A 46 -1.28 -4.11 5.87
CA VAL A 46 -1.02 -5.56 5.96
C VAL A 46 -2.10 -6.27 6.77
N MET A 47 -2.51 -5.70 7.90
CA MET A 47 -3.55 -6.30 8.76
C MET A 47 -4.89 -6.45 8.01
N TYR A 48 -5.34 -5.43 7.28
CA TYR A 48 -6.62 -5.49 6.56
C TYR A 48 -6.55 -6.34 5.30
N LEU A 49 -5.41 -6.36 4.58
CA LEU A 49 -5.22 -7.27 3.45
C LEU A 49 -5.21 -8.74 3.92
N ALA A 50 -4.55 -9.03 5.04
CA ALA A 50 -4.55 -10.36 5.65
C ALA A 50 -5.95 -10.78 6.11
N ALA A 51 -6.67 -9.90 6.84
CA ALA A 51 -8.03 -10.17 7.29
C ALA A 51 -9.00 -10.40 6.13
N ALA A 52 -8.82 -9.68 5.02
CA ALA A 52 -9.61 -9.84 3.80
C ALA A 52 -9.29 -11.12 3.01
N GLY A 53 -8.18 -11.80 3.30
CA GLY A 53 -7.79 -13.03 2.64
C GLY A 53 -7.08 -12.82 1.30
N VAL A 54 -6.25 -11.78 1.17
CA VAL A 54 -5.30 -11.67 0.07
C VAL A 54 -4.33 -12.83 0.15
N GLY A 55 -4.25 -13.64 -0.92
CA GLY A 55 -3.57 -14.94 -0.87
C GLY A 55 -2.08 -14.88 -0.56
N THR A 56 -1.38 -13.89 -1.12
CA THR A 56 0.05 -13.69 -0.87
C THR A 56 0.33 -12.22 -0.60
N ILE A 57 1.01 -11.93 0.51
CA ILE A 57 1.49 -10.59 0.87
C ILE A 57 3.00 -10.62 0.96
N GLY A 58 3.66 -9.90 0.04
CA GLY A 58 5.10 -9.61 0.14
C GLY A 58 5.34 -8.43 1.07
N LEU A 59 6.27 -8.56 1.97
CA LEU A 59 6.67 -7.50 2.91
C LEU A 59 8.12 -7.11 2.66
N VAL A 60 8.39 -5.84 2.38
CA VAL A 60 9.76 -5.32 2.18
C VAL A 60 10.06 -4.28 3.24
N ASP A 61 10.97 -4.58 4.14
CA ASP A 61 11.43 -3.67 5.20
C ASP A 61 12.75 -4.19 5.78
N ASP A 62 13.77 -3.33 5.95
CA ASP A 62 15.07 -3.69 6.50
C ASP A 62 15.23 -3.32 7.99
N ASP A 63 14.23 -2.70 8.58
CA ASP A 63 14.27 -2.19 9.95
C ASP A 63 13.94 -3.27 11.00
N VAL A 64 14.30 -2.93 12.23
CA VAL A 64 13.87 -3.64 13.45
C VAL A 64 12.77 -2.85 14.18
N VAL A 65 11.94 -3.55 14.91
CA VAL A 65 10.92 -2.94 15.78
C VAL A 65 11.60 -2.18 16.92
N SER A 66 11.25 -0.91 17.09
CA SER A 66 11.70 -0.10 18.23
C SER A 66 10.50 0.32 19.09
N LEU A 67 10.75 0.58 20.38
CA LEU A 67 9.70 0.98 21.33
C LEU A 67 8.97 2.24 20.87
N SER A 68 9.68 3.21 20.28
CA SER A 68 9.12 4.44 19.75
C SER A 68 8.22 4.23 18.52
N ASN A 69 8.25 3.06 17.91
CA ASN A 69 7.37 2.72 16.78
C ASN A 69 5.96 2.32 17.23
N LEU A 70 5.82 1.71 18.40
CA LEU A 70 4.61 1.02 18.83
C LEU A 70 3.38 1.91 18.95
N GLN A 71 3.57 3.24 19.13
CA GLN A 71 2.46 4.21 19.19
C GLN A 71 1.70 4.36 17.86
N ARG A 72 2.29 3.87 16.71
CA ARG A 72 1.66 3.97 15.38
C ARG A 72 1.81 2.71 14.51
N GLN A 73 2.69 1.79 14.84
CA GLN A 73 2.95 0.56 14.09
C GLN A 73 2.25 -0.63 14.77
N VAL A 74 0.91 -0.59 14.76
CA VAL A 74 0.03 -1.46 15.57
C VAL A 74 0.07 -2.95 15.22
N ILE A 75 0.76 -3.33 14.14
CA ILE A 75 1.00 -4.74 13.79
C ILE A 75 2.05 -5.39 14.70
N HIS A 76 2.93 -4.57 15.31
CA HIS A 76 3.98 -5.00 16.23
C HIS A 76 3.54 -4.82 17.68
N GLY A 77 4.06 -5.66 18.56
CA GLY A 77 3.83 -5.56 20.01
C GLY A 77 5.12 -5.35 20.80
N THR A 78 5.01 -5.07 22.09
CA THR A 78 6.16 -4.91 22.99
C THR A 78 7.13 -6.09 22.96
N PRO A 79 6.68 -7.37 22.87
CA PRO A 79 7.60 -8.51 22.75
C PRO A 79 8.41 -8.54 21.45
N ASP A 80 8.01 -7.75 20.43
CA ASP A 80 8.68 -7.73 19.14
C ASP A 80 9.84 -6.73 19.08
N VAL A 81 10.05 -5.91 20.11
CA VAL A 81 11.15 -4.93 20.15
C VAL A 81 12.49 -5.62 19.91
N GLY A 82 13.24 -5.14 18.90
CA GLY A 82 14.52 -5.71 18.47
C GLY A 82 14.42 -6.78 17.38
N ARG A 83 13.22 -7.29 17.06
CA ARG A 83 13.01 -8.23 15.96
C ARG A 83 12.91 -7.47 14.62
N LEU A 84 13.23 -8.15 13.51
CA LEU A 84 12.96 -7.62 12.18
C LEU A 84 11.46 -7.33 12.02
N LYS A 85 11.10 -6.18 11.48
CA LYS A 85 9.70 -5.77 11.26
C LYS A 85 8.94 -6.76 10.38
N VAL A 86 9.55 -7.25 9.31
CA VAL A 86 8.93 -8.23 8.41
C VAL A 86 8.62 -9.56 9.09
N GLU A 87 9.46 -10.00 10.03
CA GLU A 87 9.25 -11.22 10.80
C GLU A 87 8.11 -11.06 11.82
N SER A 88 8.10 -9.94 12.56
CA SER A 88 7.01 -9.61 13.48
C SER A 88 5.68 -9.47 12.74
N ALA A 89 5.68 -8.81 11.57
CA ALA A 89 4.48 -8.66 10.74
C ALA A 89 3.99 -10.01 10.19
N ARG A 90 4.89 -10.92 9.78
CA ARG A 90 4.53 -12.28 9.35
C ARG A 90 3.81 -13.04 10.46
N ASP A 91 4.34 -13.00 11.68
CA ASP A 91 3.71 -13.66 12.82
C ASP A 91 2.34 -13.04 13.16
N ALA A 92 2.21 -11.72 13.02
CA ALA A 92 0.92 -11.04 13.20
C ALA A 92 -0.10 -11.48 12.13
N VAL A 93 0.30 -11.56 10.86
CA VAL A 93 -0.55 -12.07 9.77
C VAL A 93 -1.00 -13.50 10.05
N ALA A 94 -0.11 -14.39 10.48
CA ALA A 94 -0.45 -15.77 10.79
C ALA A 94 -1.53 -15.88 11.91
N ARG A 95 -1.48 -14.98 12.90
CA ARG A 95 -2.51 -14.90 13.95
C ARG A 95 -3.84 -14.34 13.44
N ILE A 96 -3.81 -13.39 12.48
CA ILE A 96 -5.02 -12.80 11.89
C ILE A 96 -5.67 -13.79 10.94
N ASN A 97 -4.88 -14.38 10.04
CA ASN A 97 -5.39 -15.26 8.99
C ASN A 97 -4.32 -16.28 8.53
N PRO A 98 -4.38 -17.53 9.02
CA PRO A 98 -3.41 -18.56 8.68
C PRO A 98 -3.46 -19.02 7.21
N HIS A 99 -4.49 -18.64 6.44
CA HIS A 99 -4.61 -18.98 5.02
C HIS A 99 -3.83 -18.02 4.11
N VAL A 100 -3.24 -16.94 4.66
CA VAL A 100 -2.46 -15.96 3.92
C VAL A 100 -0.99 -16.32 3.94
N THR A 101 -0.37 -16.39 2.78
CA THR A 101 1.08 -16.58 2.65
C THR A 101 1.79 -15.24 2.77
N VAL A 102 2.81 -15.17 3.64
CA VAL A 102 3.69 -14.00 3.76
C VAL A 102 5.06 -14.32 3.20
N GLU A 103 5.50 -13.53 2.23
CA GLU A 103 6.87 -13.54 1.70
C GLU A 103 7.62 -12.36 2.34
N ALA A 104 8.44 -12.64 3.35
CA ALA A 104 9.17 -11.64 4.11
C ALA A 104 10.54 -11.35 3.46
N HIS A 105 10.73 -10.13 2.97
CA HIS A 105 11.97 -9.64 2.37
C HIS A 105 12.61 -8.64 3.35
N ALA A 106 13.54 -9.12 4.17
CA ALA A 106 14.29 -8.31 5.13
C ALA A 106 15.39 -7.50 4.43
N VAL A 107 14.99 -6.65 3.50
CA VAL A 107 15.88 -5.85 2.66
C VAL A 107 15.30 -4.45 2.46
N ARG A 108 16.17 -3.47 2.21
CA ARG A 108 15.75 -2.16 1.73
C ARG A 108 15.29 -2.26 0.28
N PHE A 109 14.24 -1.52 -0.06
CA PHE A 109 13.81 -1.37 -1.45
C PHE A 109 14.75 -0.40 -2.17
N THR A 110 15.55 -0.92 -3.09
CA THR A 110 16.60 -0.17 -3.81
C THR A 110 16.49 -0.40 -5.31
N ALA A 111 17.22 0.39 -6.12
CA ALA A 111 17.22 0.26 -7.58
C ALA A 111 17.62 -1.16 -8.03
N GLU A 112 18.53 -1.82 -7.32
CA GLU A 112 19.03 -3.14 -7.65
C GLU A 112 17.99 -4.26 -7.50
N ASN A 113 17.03 -4.12 -6.55
CA ASN A 113 16.04 -5.16 -6.27
C ASN A 113 14.61 -4.77 -6.64
N ALA A 114 14.34 -3.48 -6.87
CA ALA A 114 13.00 -2.95 -7.08
C ALA A 114 12.27 -3.65 -8.22
N ARG A 115 12.94 -3.86 -9.36
CA ARG A 115 12.35 -4.52 -10.53
C ARG A 115 11.90 -5.93 -10.21
N ALA A 116 12.79 -6.77 -9.69
CA ALA A 116 12.49 -8.18 -9.39
C ALA A 116 11.37 -8.31 -8.36
N LEU A 117 11.41 -7.49 -7.29
CA LEU A 117 10.37 -7.47 -6.26
C LEU A 117 9.01 -7.03 -6.84
N THR A 118 8.99 -5.98 -7.67
CA THR A 118 7.73 -5.45 -8.23
C THR A 118 7.11 -6.42 -9.25
N GLU A 119 7.90 -7.05 -10.11
CA GLU A 119 7.42 -8.00 -11.14
C GLU A 119 6.77 -9.25 -10.53
N ALA A 120 7.18 -9.65 -9.31
CA ALA A 120 6.67 -10.85 -8.64
C ALA A 120 5.24 -10.72 -8.08
N TYR A 121 4.67 -9.52 -8.09
CA TYR A 121 3.34 -9.23 -7.52
C TYR A 121 2.42 -8.55 -8.51
N ASP A 122 1.10 -8.62 -8.26
CA ASP A 122 0.07 -8.04 -9.13
C ASP A 122 -0.12 -6.55 -8.86
N ILE A 123 -0.07 -6.17 -7.58
CA ILE A 123 -0.27 -4.81 -7.08
C ILE A 123 0.82 -4.50 -6.07
N VAL A 124 1.31 -3.26 -6.11
CA VAL A 124 2.23 -2.72 -5.09
C VAL A 124 1.50 -1.68 -4.26
N VAL A 125 1.72 -1.70 -2.96
CA VAL A 125 1.28 -0.65 -2.05
C VAL A 125 2.47 -0.06 -1.32
N ASP A 126 2.61 1.27 -1.42
CA ASP A 126 3.71 2.02 -0.80
C ASP A 126 3.28 2.55 0.56
N GLY A 127 3.83 1.96 1.61
CA GLY A 127 3.72 2.38 3.00
C GLY A 127 4.99 3.03 3.55
N SER A 128 5.92 3.45 2.67
CA SER A 128 7.17 4.09 3.07
C SER A 128 6.98 5.53 3.56
N ASP A 129 7.92 6.00 4.34
CA ASP A 129 7.92 7.34 4.93
C ASP A 129 8.92 8.31 4.29
N ASN A 130 9.48 7.95 3.13
CA ASN A 130 10.48 8.76 2.47
C ASN A 130 10.27 8.89 0.95
N PHE A 131 10.63 10.04 0.42
CA PHE A 131 10.45 10.35 -1.00
C PHE A 131 11.30 9.47 -1.93
N THR A 132 12.51 9.08 -1.54
CA THR A 132 13.39 8.25 -2.36
C THR A 132 12.74 6.92 -2.70
N THR A 133 12.23 6.21 -1.69
CA THR A 133 11.52 4.94 -1.88
C THR A 133 10.24 5.13 -2.69
N ARG A 134 9.48 6.19 -2.40
CA ARG A 134 8.21 6.48 -3.09
C ARG A 134 8.40 6.76 -4.58
N PHE A 135 9.37 7.59 -4.95
CA PHE A 135 9.70 7.84 -6.36
C PHE A 135 10.19 6.56 -7.05
N LEU A 136 11.08 5.82 -6.40
CA LEU A 136 11.58 4.55 -6.94
C LEU A 136 10.44 3.55 -7.17
N ALA A 137 9.54 3.37 -6.19
CA ALA A 137 8.38 2.48 -6.32
C ALA A 137 7.47 2.90 -7.47
N ALA A 138 7.18 4.21 -7.58
CA ALA A 138 6.32 4.74 -8.64
C ALA A 138 6.93 4.59 -10.04
N ASP A 139 8.21 4.90 -10.19
CA ASP A 139 8.93 4.75 -11.45
C ASP A 139 9.06 3.27 -11.85
N THR A 140 9.39 2.40 -10.89
CA THR A 140 9.50 0.95 -11.14
C THR A 140 8.15 0.36 -11.54
N CYS A 141 7.07 0.64 -10.79
CA CYS A 141 5.72 0.17 -11.14
C CYS A 141 5.30 0.62 -12.54
N PHE A 142 5.60 1.87 -12.91
CA PHE A 142 5.33 2.37 -14.26
C PHE A 142 6.15 1.62 -15.31
N ALA A 143 7.44 1.42 -15.06
CA ALA A 143 8.34 0.74 -16.00
C ALA A 143 7.96 -0.72 -16.24
N VAL A 144 7.53 -1.46 -15.21
CA VAL A 144 7.16 -2.88 -15.34
C VAL A 144 5.67 -3.10 -15.59
N GLY A 145 4.84 -2.04 -15.57
CA GLY A 145 3.41 -2.16 -15.83
C GLY A 145 2.63 -2.74 -14.66
N ARG A 146 2.93 -2.30 -13.44
CA ARG A 146 2.18 -2.65 -12.21
C ARG A 146 1.44 -1.44 -11.66
N THR A 147 0.29 -1.71 -11.04
CA THR A 147 -0.48 -0.67 -10.33
C THR A 147 0.13 -0.42 -8.96
N LEU A 148 0.27 0.86 -8.59
CA LEU A 148 0.75 1.30 -7.30
C LEU A 148 -0.34 2.05 -6.55
N VAL A 149 -0.63 1.65 -5.33
CA VAL A 149 -1.35 2.47 -4.34
C VAL A 149 -0.30 3.16 -3.48
N THR A 150 -0.31 4.48 -3.41
CA THR A 150 0.64 5.24 -2.59
C THR A 150 -0.07 6.18 -1.65
N ALA A 151 0.35 6.19 -0.39
CA ALA A 151 -0.16 7.06 0.65
C ALA A 151 0.98 7.85 1.29
N ALA A 152 0.68 9.07 1.68
CA ALA A 152 1.60 9.93 2.42
C ALA A 152 0.90 10.49 3.65
N VAL A 153 1.65 10.67 4.73
CA VAL A 153 1.12 11.20 6.00
C VAL A 153 2.10 12.21 6.59
N SER A 154 1.55 13.19 7.29
CA SER A 154 2.30 14.17 8.07
C SER A 154 1.42 14.60 9.23
N GLU A 155 1.95 14.73 10.43
CA GLU A 155 1.26 15.18 11.64
C GLU A 155 -0.20 14.68 11.79
N PHE A 156 -1.17 15.41 11.21
CA PHE A 156 -2.61 15.12 11.21
C PHE A 156 -3.20 14.95 9.82
N ASP A 157 -2.39 15.10 8.78
CA ASP A 157 -2.81 15.13 7.39
C ASP A 157 -2.27 13.94 6.61
N GLY A 158 -2.88 13.69 5.47
CA GLY A 158 -2.36 12.72 4.54
C GLY A 158 -3.00 12.79 3.18
N SER A 159 -2.46 12.00 2.28
CA SER A 159 -3.01 11.87 0.94
C SER A 159 -2.85 10.45 0.43
N ILE A 160 -3.71 10.07 -0.50
CA ILE A 160 -3.67 8.76 -1.16
C ILE A 160 -4.10 8.87 -2.61
N THR A 161 -3.46 8.11 -3.47
CA THR A 161 -3.84 7.96 -4.88
C THR A 161 -3.49 6.57 -5.40
N THR A 162 -4.13 6.17 -6.50
CA THR A 162 -3.85 4.94 -7.24
C THR A 162 -3.25 5.28 -8.59
N LEU A 163 -2.06 4.75 -8.85
CA LEU A 163 -1.27 4.99 -10.06
C LEU A 163 -1.26 3.76 -10.96
N ALA A 164 -1.79 3.88 -12.16
CA ALA A 164 -1.76 2.85 -13.19
C ALA A 164 -1.43 3.48 -14.56
N PRO A 165 -0.26 4.13 -14.72
CA PRO A 165 0.08 4.88 -15.94
C PRO A 165 0.26 3.99 -17.18
N HIS A 166 0.37 2.68 -16.99
CA HIS A 166 0.40 1.67 -18.05
C HIS A 166 -0.98 1.30 -18.59
N LEU A 167 -2.06 1.71 -17.91
CA LEU A 167 -3.43 1.46 -18.31
C LEU A 167 -4.08 2.74 -18.89
N PRO A 168 -4.99 2.60 -19.87
CA PRO A 168 -5.82 3.72 -20.30
C PRO A 168 -6.85 4.08 -19.23
N GLY A 169 -7.18 5.36 -19.14
CA GLY A 169 -8.34 5.83 -18.41
C GLY A 169 -9.64 5.58 -19.17
N ALA A 170 -10.78 5.94 -18.58
CA ALA A 170 -12.09 5.77 -19.17
C ALA A 170 -12.26 6.56 -20.51
N ASP A 171 -11.49 7.62 -20.71
CA ASP A 171 -11.42 8.42 -21.92
C ASP A 171 -10.44 7.88 -22.99
N GLY A 172 -9.83 6.71 -22.74
CA GLY A 172 -8.81 6.11 -23.59
C GLY A 172 -7.42 6.75 -23.49
N ALA A 173 -7.27 7.90 -22.82
CA ALA A 173 -5.98 8.51 -22.59
C ALA A 173 -5.20 7.78 -21.47
N PRO A 174 -3.86 7.72 -21.54
CA PRO A 174 -3.06 7.11 -20.48
C PRO A 174 -3.31 7.76 -19.11
N ASN A 175 -3.36 6.96 -18.05
CA ASN A 175 -3.43 7.48 -16.68
C ASN A 175 -2.16 8.25 -16.31
N PRO A 176 -2.24 9.23 -15.41
CA PRO A 176 -1.07 9.96 -14.93
C PRO A 176 -0.16 9.06 -14.08
N SER A 177 1.12 9.38 -14.10
CA SER A 177 2.13 8.81 -13.20
C SER A 177 2.30 9.68 -11.96
N TYR A 178 3.09 9.21 -10.99
CA TYR A 178 3.46 9.98 -9.81
C TYR A 178 4.15 11.31 -10.17
N ARG A 179 4.98 11.30 -11.22
CA ARG A 179 5.66 12.51 -11.72
C ARG A 179 4.75 13.55 -12.37
N CYS A 180 3.50 13.21 -12.60
CA CYS A 180 2.49 14.20 -13.00
C CYS A 180 1.97 15.03 -11.82
N LEU A 181 2.04 14.50 -10.59
CA LEU A 181 1.75 15.21 -9.35
C LEU A 181 3.00 15.88 -8.78
N PHE A 182 4.10 15.16 -8.76
CA PHE A 182 5.38 15.57 -8.18
C PHE A 182 6.48 15.33 -9.22
N PRO A 183 6.85 16.34 -10.03
CA PRO A 183 7.85 16.18 -11.08
C PRO A 183 9.21 15.71 -10.56
N GLU A 184 9.61 16.24 -9.41
CA GLU A 184 10.91 15.96 -8.78
C GLU A 184 10.72 15.78 -7.25
N PRO A 185 11.61 15.03 -6.59
CA PRO A 185 11.64 14.98 -5.14
C PRO A 185 11.85 16.38 -4.56
N PRO A 186 11.22 16.71 -3.43
CA PRO A 186 11.44 17.99 -2.78
C PRO A 186 12.92 18.14 -2.40
N PRO A 187 13.46 19.37 -2.41
CA PRO A 187 14.81 19.62 -1.93
C PRO A 187 15.03 19.06 -0.52
N ARG A 188 16.22 18.54 -0.27
CA ARG A 188 16.57 17.99 1.06
C ARG A 188 16.36 19.05 2.14
N GLY A 189 15.66 18.67 3.22
CA GLY A 189 15.38 19.54 4.36
C GLY A 189 14.16 20.47 4.20
N LEU A 190 13.50 20.50 3.04
CA LEU A 190 12.29 21.30 2.84
C LEU A 190 11.06 20.67 3.55
N VAL A 191 11.00 19.35 3.54
CA VAL A 191 9.94 18.60 4.23
C VAL A 191 10.60 17.79 5.34
N PRO A 192 10.29 18.08 6.63
CA PRO A 192 10.84 17.33 7.75
C PRO A 192 10.39 15.87 7.66
N ALA A 193 11.27 14.95 8.07
CA ALA A 193 10.89 13.56 8.18
C ALA A 193 9.79 13.39 9.26
N CYS A 194 8.91 12.39 9.10
CA CYS A 194 7.85 12.11 10.10
C CYS A 194 8.40 11.92 11.53
N ALA A 195 9.66 11.49 11.65
CA ALA A 195 10.35 11.35 12.94
C ALA A 195 10.65 12.71 13.60
N GLU A 196 10.80 13.79 12.81
CA GLU A 196 11.12 15.14 13.29
C GLU A 196 9.85 15.97 13.50
N ALA A 197 8.87 15.84 12.61
CA ALA A 197 7.60 16.58 12.69
C ALA A 197 6.62 15.98 13.74
N GLY A 198 6.78 14.71 14.10
CA GLY A 198 5.80 13.97 14.87
C GLY A 198 4.61 13.51 14.02
N ILE A 199 3.86 12.52 14.52
CA ILE A 199 2.67 12.01 13.87
C ILE A 199 1.72 11.37 14.87
N LEU A 200 0.44 11.66 14.76
CA LEU A 200 -0.58 10.97 15.54
C LEU A 200 -0.82 9.57 14.95
N GLY A 201 -0.69 8.51 15.78
CA GLY A 201 -0.79 7.12 15.32
C GLY A 201 -2.11 6.80 14.62
N ALA A 202 -3.23 7.38 15.05
CA ALA A 202 -4.52 7.19 14.40
C ALA A 202 -4.56 7.70 12.95
N VAL A 203 -3.78 8.73 12.60
CA VAL A 203 -3.71 9.27 11.23
C VAL A 203 -3.17 8.22 10.27
N VAL A 204 -2.07 7.55 10.63
CA VAL A 204 -1.53 6.47 9.81
C VAL A 204 -2.49 5.28 9.74
N GLY A 205 -3.26 5.03 10.81
CA GLY A 205 -4.32 4.03 10.83
C GLY A 205 -5.38 4.29 9.76
N VAL A 206 -5.91 5.52 9.71
CA VAL A 206 -6.92 5.93 8.71
C VAL A 206 -6.36 5.81 7.29
N LEU A 207 -5.20 6.43 7.01
CA LEU A 207 -4.62 6.43 5.66
C LEU A 207 -4.23 5.02 5.19
N GLY A 208 -3.66 4.19 6.07
CA GLY A 208 -3.31 2.81 5.73
C GLY A 208 -4.55 1.95 5.49
N THR A 209 -5.64 2.17 6.22
CA THR A 209 -6.92 1.46 5.98
C THR A 209 -7.55 1.88 4.66
N LEU A 210 -7.48 3.17 4.30
CA LEU A 210 -7.90 3.65 2.99
C LEU A 210 -7.04 3.02 1.87
N ALA A 211 -5.72 2.90 2.07
CA ALA A 211 -4.84 2.24 1.11
C ALA A 211 -5.17 0.75 0.95
N ALA A 212 -5.44 0.04 2.04
CA ALA A 212 -5.91 -1.34 1.96
C ALA A 212 -7.24 -1.43 1.18
N THR A 213 -8.16 -0.50 1.41
CA THR A 213 -9.43 -0.44 0.68
C THR A 213 -9.22 -0.26 -0.82
N GLU A 214 -8.29 0.63 -1.23
CA GLU A 214 -7.93 0.80 -2.65
C GLU A 214 -7.41 -0.50 -3.26
N VAL A 215 -6.51 -1.22 -2.57
CA VAL A 215 -6.01 -2.52 -3.03
C VAL A 215 -7.16 -3.53 -3.18
N LEU A 216 -8.06 -3.63 -2.20
CA LEU A 216 -9.20 -4.54 -2.25
C LEU A 216 -10.14 -4.21 -3.41
N LYS A 217 -10.39 -2.92 -3.70
CA LYS A 217 -11.16 -2.46 -4.86
C LYS A 217 -10.49 -2.89 -6.18
N LEU A 218 -9.19 -2.69 -6.31
CA LEU A 218 -8.42 -3.09 -7.49
C LEU A 218 -8.50 -4.61 -7.74
N VAL A 219 -8.38 -5.42 -6.71
CA VAL A 219 -8.42 -6.89 -6.83
C VAL A 219 -9.82 -7.38 -7.16
N THR A 220 -10.83 -6.88 -6.46
CA THR A 220 -12.22 -7.36 -6.62
C THR A 220 -12.90 -6.75 -7.86
N GLY A 221 -12.49 -5.57 -8.27
CA GLY A 221 -13.16 -4.77 -9.31
C GLY A 221 -14.36 -3.98 -8.77
N VAL A 222 -14.49 -3.83 -7.46
CA VAL A 222 -15.60 -3.12 -6.81
C VAL A 222 -15.33 -1.63 -6.72
N GLY A 223 -16.33 -0.82 -7.05
CA GLY A 223 -16.26 0.63 -6.92
C GLY A 223 -15.29 1.27 -7.92
N GLU A 224 -14.86 2.48 -7.61
CA GLU A 224 -13.97 3.29 -8.45
C GLU A 224 -12.64 3.52 -7.75
N PRO A 225 -11.52 2.94 -8.21
CA PRO A 225 -10.19 3.27 -7.68
C PRO A 225 -9.85 4.75 -7.87
N LEU A 226 -8.93 5.26 -7.06
CA LEU A 226 -8.45 6.66 -7.10
C LEU A 226 -7.51 6.93 -8.30
N HIS A 227 -7.82 6.37 -9.47
CA HIS A 227 -7.11 6.75 -10.69
C HIS A 227 -7.41 8.22 -11.04
N ARG A 228 -6.36 9.00 -11.33
CA ARG A 228 -6.49 10.44 -11.67
C ARG A 228 -7.06 11.31 -10.54
N ARG A 229 -7.17 10.76 -9.33
CA ARG A 229 -7.72 11.45 -8.16
C ARG A 229 -6.75 11.33 -6.99
N LEU A 230 -6.45 12.45 -6.37
CA LEU A 230 -5.70 12.53 -5.11
C LEU A 230 -6.70 12.83 -4.00
N LEU A 231 -6.91 11.87 -3.10
CA LEU A 231 -7.68 12.10 -1.89
C LEU A 231 -6.77 12.77 -0.85
N MET A 232 -7.11 13.97 -0.46
CA MET A 232 -6.50 14.73 0.63
C MET A 232 -7.32 14.55 1.89
N VAL A 233 -6.66 14.30 3.01
CA VAL A 233 -7.30 14.04 4.30
C VAL A 233 -6.68 14.96 5.34
N ASP A 234 -7.50 15.78 5.99
CA ASP A 234 -7.15 16.56 7.18
C ASP A 234 -7.96 16.03 8.37
N LEU A 235 -7.33 15.29 9.26
CA LEU A 235 -7.98 14.70 10.43
C LEU A 235 -8.07 15.66 11.63
N ARG A 236 -7.47 16.84 11.53
CA ARG A 236 -7.67 17.90 12.54
C ARG A 236 -9.06 18.53 12.41
N SER A 237 -9.53 18.70 11.17
CA SER A 237 -10.86 19.20 10.84
C SER A 237 -11.83 18.14 10.32
N MET A 238 -11.40 16.87 10.22
CA MET A 238 -12.16 15.74 9.65
C MET A 238 -12.63 16.01 8.21
N ARG A 239 -11.77 16.67 7.41
CA ARG A 239 -12.05 17.02 6.03
C ARG A 239 -11.42 16.01 5.09
N PHE A 240 -12.20 15.62 4.07
CA PHE A 240 -11.79 14.74 2.99
C PHE A 240 -12.09 15.44 1.66
N GLU A 241 -11.05 15.72 0.88
CA GLU A 241 -11.18 16.42 -0.40
C GLU A 241 -10.52 15.59 -1.50
N THR A 242 -11.19 15.50 -2.65
CA THR A 242 -10.64 14.82 -3.81
C THR A 242 -10.25 15.85 -4.87
N ILE A 243 -9.00 15.79 -5.33
CA ILE A 243 -8.44 16.64 -6.36
C ILE A 243 -8.22 15.81 -7.61
N ASP A 244 -8.86 16.19 -8.72
CA ASP A 244 -8.61 15.58 -10.02
C ASP A 244 -7.29 16.07 -10.59
N TYR A 245 -6.50 15.16 -11.15
CA TYR A 245 -5.26 15.50 -11.84
C TYR A 245 -5.12 14.75 -13.16
N ARG A 246 -4.34 15.32 -14.07
CA ARG A 246 -4.19 14.82 -15.43
C ARG A 246 -2.75 14.42 -15.73
N ARG A 247 -2.60 13.56 -16.73
CA ARG A 247 -1.28 13.22 -17.26
C ARG A 247 -0.58 14.45 -17.81
N ASN A 248 0.66 14.66 -17.40
CA ASN A 248 1.57 15.58 -18.06
C ASN A 248 2.13 14.90 -19.33
N PRO A 249 1.88 15.43 -20.54
CA PRO A 249 2.37 14.83 -21.78
C PRO A 249 3.89 14.68 -21.86
N ALA A 250 4.63 15.52 -21.16
CA ALA A 250 6.08 15.46 -21.10
C ALA A 250 6.60 14.29 -20.23
N THR A 251 5.73 13.64 -19.44
CA THR A 251 6.16 12.50 -18.61
C THR A 251 6.30 11.25 -19.46
N VAL A 252 7.54 10.76 -19.56
CA VAL A 252 7.90 9.51 -20.24
C VAL A 252 7.89 8.33 -19.29
N ARG A 253 7.71 7.12 -19.83
CA ARG A 253 7.89 5.88 -19.08
C ARG A 253 9.35 5.74 -18.67
N PRO A 254 9.69 5.53 -17.40
CA PRO A 254 11.05 5.37 -16.93
C PRO A 254 11.71 4.14 -17.56
N SER A 255 13.00 4.24 -17.90
CA SER A 255 13.88 3.09 -18.11
C SER A 255 14.41 2.61 -16.77
N LEU A 256 14.61 1.30 -16.62
CA LEU A 256 15.22 0.67 -15.45
C LEU A 256 16.62 0.11 -15.79
N ASP A 257 17.20 0.57 -16.91
CA ASP A 257 18.55 0.22 -17.36
C ASP A 257 19.62 1.04 -16.63
#